data_a9f29df52ed7a814388d5c5ef2fed4db
#
_entry.id   a9f29df52ed7a814388d5c5ef2fed4db
#
_cell.length_a   1.000
_cell.length_b   1.000
_cell.length_c   1.000
_cell.angle_alpha   90.00
_cell.angle_beta   90.00
_cell.angle_gamma   90.00
#
_symmetry.space_group_name_H-M   'P 1'
#
loop_
_entity.id
_entity.type
_entity.pdbx_description
1 polymer ?
#
loop_
_entity_poly.entity_id
_entity_poly.type
_entity_poly.pdbx_seq_one_letter_code
_entity_poly.pdbx_strand_id
1 'polypeptide(L)'
;MKKYFYLLALVCATGFLASCSEDDGPEEPNYETVDFEGEYWNAQIDTKQYGGKLLYGESGMGYEEDNGVYEWTDATTKLHSKLNESYDSWAYWNGGVAVSNYTCNIADGGPNTQLSLPTGMAAHSGNNFVVAYGYYDGGWDSCPVIDFKDGVARKIKGLWVTNNSYFLNSLNNGDGINSAATDATFIDVTFEGFDAAGLSQGKVKCRLQDGKTSLTDWKYVDLSSLGAVNSLKINYEFSDDQKNNYGFSAPAYVAIDDVQIYK
;
A
#
# COMPACT_ATOMS: atom_id res chain seq x y z
N MET A 1 -58.27 -16.29 69.32
CA MET A 1 -57.61 -15.30 70.12
C MET A 1 -56.61 -14.56 69.28
N LYS A 2 -56.81 -13.28 69.05
CA LYS A 2 -56.13 -12.42 68.08
C LYS A 2 -54.88 -11.84 68.72
N LYS A 3 -53.77 -11.85 68.00
CA LYS A 3 -52.61 -11.02 68.34
C LYS A 3 -52.18 -10.26 67.09
N TYR A 4 -52.34 -8.95 67.15
CA TYR A 4 -51.85 -7.99 66.16
C TYR A 4 -50.39 -7.71 66.43
N PHE A 5 -49.55 -7.82 65.35
CA PHE A 5 -48.20 -7.29 65.33
C PHE A 5 -48.17 -6.08 64.42
N TYR A 6 -47.88 -4.94 64.95
CA TYR A 6 -47.54 -3.73 64.20
C TYR A 6 -46.08 -3.80 63.81
N LEU A 7 -45.83 -3.74 62.53
CA LEU A 7 -44.46 -3.62 62.00
C LEU A 7 -44.25 -2.16 61.61
N LEU A 8 -43.30 -1.51 62.30
CA LEU A 8 -42.88 -0.16 62.09
C LEU A 8 -42.00 -0.12 60.85
N ALA A 9 -42.42 0.58 59.80
CA ALA A 9 -41.63 0.78 58.62
C ALA A 9 -40.67 1.95 58.83
N LEU A 10 -39.34 1.65 58.92
CA LEU A 10 -38.30 2.64 58.97
C LEU A 10 -37.92 2.99 57.50
N VAL A 11 -38.27 4.20 57.08
CA VAL A 11 -37.87 4.73 55.76
C VAL A 11 -36.41 5.21 55.84
N CYS A 12 -35.47 4.43 55.37
CA CYS A 12 -34.12 4.88 55.11
C CYS A 12 -34.10 5.52 53.74
N ALA A 13 -34.05 6.84 53.69
CA ALA A 13 -33.71 7.58 52.48
C ALA A 13 -32.20 7.40 52.17
N THR A 14 -31.88 6.41 51.38
CA THR A 14 -30.54 6.32 50.75
C THR A 14 -30.56 7.14 49.49
N GLY A 15 -29.86 8.27 49.51
CA GLY A 15 -29.59 9.05 48.33
C GLY A 15 -28.79 8.21 47.34
N PHE A 16 -29.41 7.91 46.21
CA PHE A 16 -28.69 7.40 45.05
C PHE A 16 -27.88 8.57 44.46
N LEU A 17 -26.58 8.59 44.72
CA LEU A 17 -25.65 9.28 43.87
C LEU A 17 -25.66 8.51 42.55
N ALA A 18 -26.38 9.03 41.57
CA ALA A 18 -26.20 8.59 40.18
C ALA A 18 -24.79 8.98 39.79
N SER A 19 -23.86 8.02 39.90
CA SER A 19 -22.62 8.06 39.17
C SER A 19 -22.99 7.91 37.68
N CYS A 20 -22.99 8.99 36.94
CA CYS A 20 -22.85 8.91 35.50
C CYS A 20 -21.50 8.24 35.22
N SER A 21 -21.48 6.93 35.05
CA SER A 21 -20.44 6.30 34.26
C SER A 21 -20.71 6.77 32.84
N GLU A 22 -19.87 7.66 32.33
CA GLU A 22 -19.72 7.82 30.90
C GLU A 22 -19.43 6.42 30.39
N ASP A 23 -20.33 5.91 29.56
CA ASP A 23 -20.16 4.67 28.84
C ASP A 23 -19.13 5.01 27.76
N ASP A 24 -17.84 4.84 28.08
CA ASP A 24 -16.77 4.92 27.12
C ASP A 24 -16.97 3.74 26.16
N GLY A 25 -17.84 3.93 25.18
CA GLY A 25 -17.89 3.06 24.01
C GLY A 25 -16.49 2.93 23.42
N PRO A 26 -16.19 1.89 22.62
CA PRO A 26 -14.88 1.76 22.01
C PRO A 26 -14.52 3.08 21.32
N GLU A 27 -13.39 3.69 21.73
CA GLU A 27 -12.92 4.91 21.11
C GLU A 27 -12.80 4.67 19.59
N GLU A 28 -13.41 5.55 18.80
CA GLU A 28 -13.29 5.55 17.35
C GLU A 28 -11.80 5.63 17.00
N PRO A 29 -11.32 4.84 16.03
CA PRO A 29 -9.92 4.90 15.62
C PRO A 29 -9.55 6.34 15.25
N ASN A 30 -8.46 6.87 15.79
CA ASN A 30 -7.96 8.20 15.47
C ASN A 30 -7.25 8.25 14.12
N TYR A 31 -7.69 7.41 13.16
CA TYR A 31 -7.20 7.38 11.78
C TYR A 31 -8.31 6.88 10.86
N GLU A 32 -8.19 7.20 9.60
CA GLU A 32 -8.97 6.64 8.51
C GLU A 32 -8.12 5.66 7.71
N THR A 33 -8.74 4.60 7.18
CA THR A 33 -8.08 3.60 6.36
C THR A 33 -8.55 3.74 4.92
N VAL A 34 -7.61 3.87 3.99
CA VAL A 34 -7.86 3.74 2.55
C VAL A 34 -7.67 2.27 2.21
N ASP A 35 -8.76 1.56 2.04
CA ASP A 35 -8.85 0.11 1.80
C ASP A 35 -9.01 -0.26 0.32
N PHE A 36 -9.06 0.74 -0.56
CA PHE A 36 -9.22 0.60 -2.01
C PHE A 36 -10.51 -0.13 -2.45
N GLU A 37 -11.54 -0.12 -1.61
CA GLU A 37 -12.79 -0.83 -1.86
C GLU A 37 -13.92 0.07 -2.42
N GLY A 38 -14.89 -0.58 -3.08
CA GLY A 38 -16.08 0.07 -3.62
C GLY A 38 -16.02 0.40 -5.10
N GLU A 39 -17.10 0.99 -5.59
CA GLU A 39 -17.34 1.20 -7.03
C GLU A 39 -16.27 2.06 -7.70
N TYR A 40 -15.84 3.13 -7.03
CA TYR A 40 -14.79 4.01 -7.54
C TYR A 40 -13.49 3.25 -7.78
N TRP A 41 -13.05 2.47 -6.80
CA TRP A 41 -11.80 1.72 -6.87
C TRP A 41 -11.87 0.57 -7.86
N ASN A 42 -13.02 -0.13 -7.92
CA ASN A 42 -13.26 -1.17 -8.93
C ASN A 42 -13.16 -0.64 -10.36
N ALA A 43 -13.59 0.62 -10.59
CA ALA A 43 -13.49 1.27 -11.89
C ALA A 43 -12.04 1.65 -12.28
N GLN A 44 -11.11 1.69 -11.30
CA GLN A 44 -9.68 1.93 -11.55
C GLN A 44 -8.90 0.65 -11.91
N ILE A 45 -9.53 -0.53 -11.77
CA ILE A 45 -8.87 -1.81 -12.09
C ILE A 45 -8.82 -1.96 -13.61
N ASP A 46 -7.60 -2.12 -14.11
CA ASP A 46 -7.35 -2.33 -15.53
C ASP A 46 -7.24 -3.83 -15.86
N THR A 47 -6.87 -4.16 -17.07
CA THR A 47 -6.56 -5.55 -17.41
C THR A 47 -5.26 -5.97 -16.76
N LYS A 48 -5.14 -7.26 -16.41
CA LYS A 48 -3.91 -7.80 -15.81
C LYS A 48 -2.74 -7.92 -16.78
N GLN A 49 -3.00 -7.83 -18.09
CA GLN A 49 -1.98 -7.95 -19.12
C GLN A 49 -1.42 -6.58 -19.45
N TYR A 50 -0.17 -6.33 -19.12
CA TYR A 50 0.55 -5.07 -19.34
C TYR A 50 -0.15 -3.82 -18.78
N GLY A 51 -1.09 -3.99 -17.85
CA GLY A 51 -1.86 -2.88 -17.31
C GLY A 51 -2.95 -2.32 -18.22
N GLY A 52 -3.13 -2.86 -19.43
CA GLY A 52 -4.25 -2.56 -20.32
C GLY A 52 -4.47 -1.10 -20.66
N LYS A 53 -5.72 -0.71 -20.94
CA LYS A 53 -6.09 0.63 -21.42
C LYS A 53 -5.93 1.74 -20.41
N LEU A 54 -6.28 1.48 -19.14
CA LEU A 54 -6.21 2.51 -18.11
C LEU A 54 -4.77 2.94 -17.83
N LEU A 55 -3.81 2.00 -17.84
CA LEU A 55 -2.41 2.29 -17.62
C LEU A 55 -1.68 2.80 -18.85
N TYR A 56 -2.04 2.32 -20.05
CA TYR A 56 -1.30 2.60 -21.29
C TYR A 56 -2.10 3.35 -22.36
N GLY A 57 -3.37 3.66 -22.11
CA GLY A 57 -4.25 4.24 -23.12
C GLY A 57 -4.61 3.27 -24.24
N GLU A 58 -5.35 3.73 -25.23
CA GLU A 58 -5.82 2.90 -26.35
C GLU A 58 -4.70 2.47 -27.29
N SER A 59 -3.67 3.29 -27.42
CA SER A 59 -2.50 2.97 -28.26
C SER A 59 -1.46 2.12 -27.56
N GLY A 60 -1.59 1.86 -26.26
CA GLY A 60 -0.60 1.20 -25.42
C GLY A 60 0.56 2.11 -25.02
N MET A 61 0.44 3.43 -25.20
CA MET A 61 1.49 4.41 -24.92
C MET A 61 1.37 5.08 -23.55
N GLY A 62 0.44 4.65 -22.69
CA GLY A 62 0.28 5.13 -21.32
C GLY A 62 -0.21 6.56 -21.16
N TYR A 63 0.10 7.41 -22.10
CA TYR A 63 -0.24 8.80 -22.16
C TYR A 63 -0.61 9.19 -23.58
N GLU A 64 -1.84 9.04 -23.90
CA GLU A 64 -2.36 9.72 -25.07
C GLU A 64 -3.19 10.90 -24.58
N GLU A 65 -3.10 12.02 -25.30
CA GLU A 65 -3.85 13.23 -24.98
C GLU A 65 -5.36 12.96 -24.86
N ASP A 66 -5.85 11.95 -25.57
CA ASP A 66 -7.26 11.58 -25.61
C ASP A 66 -7.73 10.68 -24.45
N ASN A 67 -6.82 9.98 -23.76
CA ASN A 67 -7.17 9.01 -22.72
C ASN A 67 -6.88 9.51 -21.30
N GLY A 68 -6.23 10.66 -21.19
CA GLY A 68 -5.83 11.20 -19.91
C GLY A 68 -4.73 10.39 -19.25
N VAL A 69 -4.44 10.75 -18.03
CA VAL A 69 -3.42 10.11 -17.19
C VAL A 69 -4.12 9.17 -16.23
N TYR A 70 -3.59 7.97 -16.05
CA TYR A 70 -4.05 7.12 -14.96
C TYR A 70 -3.71 7.76 -13.62
N GLU A 71 -4.72 8.16 -12.90
CA GLU A 71 -4.62 8.71 -11.55
C GLU A 71 -5.82 8.28 -10.71
N TRP A 72 -5.64 8.19 -9.42
CA TRP A 72 -6.72 7.94 -8.48
C TRP A 72 -6.60 8.85 -7.25
N THR A 73 -7.72 9.12 -6.61
CA THR A 73 -7.77 9.96 -5.41
C THR A 73 -8.83 9.43 -4.46
N ASP A 74 -8.44 9.15 -3.22
CA ASP A 74 -9.42 8.87 -2.17
C ASP A 74 -10.20 10.12 -1.80
N ALA A 75 -11.53 10.01 -1.82
CA ALA A 75 -12.40 11.15 -1.62
C ALA A 75 -12.31 11.74 -0.20
N THR A 76 -12.02 10.93 0.80
CA THR A 76 -12.01 11.30 2.21
C THR A 76 -10.65 11.85 2.64
N THR A 77 -9.62 11.07 2.51
CA THR A 77 -8.26 11.41 2.98
C THR A 77 -7.48 12.27 1.99
N LYS A 78 -7.95 12.38 0.74
CA LYS A 78 -7.25 13.01 -0.40
C LYS A 78 -5.96 12.30 -0.80
N LEU A 79 -5.72 11.08 -0.28
CA LEU A 79 -4.62 10.25 -0.75
C LEU A 79 -4.73 10.07 -2.26
N HIS A 80 -3.63 10.26 -2.96
CA HIS A 80 -3.61 10.33 -4.41
C HIS A 80 -2.34 9.68 -4.96
N SER A 81 -2.41 9.14 -6.14
CA SER A 81 -1.26 8.80 -6.95
C SER A 81 -1.55 8.99 -8.42
N LYS A 82 -0.55 9.37 -9.16
CA LYS A 82 -0.57 9.58 -10.60
C LYS A 82 0.54 8.75 -11.22
N LEU A 83 0.23 8.07 -12.31
CA LEU A 83 1.23 7.32 -13.06
C LEU A 83 2.31 8.27 -13.62
N ASN A 84 3.56 7.84 -13.57
CA ASN A 84 4.63 8.55 -14.27
C ASN A 84 4.46 8.39 -15.79
N GLU A 85 4.95 9.38 -16.55
CA GLU A 85 4.89 9.32 -18.01
C GLU A 85 5.61 8.10 -18.56
N SER A 86 4.93 7.37 -19.44
CA SER A 86 5.52 6.25 -20.18
C SER A 86 5.97 6.74 -21.54
N TYR A 87 7.17 6.31 -21.97
CA TYR A 87 7.73 6.74 -23.25
C TYR A 87 7.53 5.73 -24.37
N ASP A 88 7.01 4.57 -24.04
CA ASP A 88 6.83 3.57 -25.08
C ASP A 88 5.76 2.53 -24.74
N SER A 89 5.40 1.73 -25.73
CA SER A 89 4.38 0.67 -25.67
C SER A 89 4.89 -0.66 -25.12
N TRP A 90 5.95 -0.65 -24.33
CA TRP A 90 6.50 -1.86 -23.73
C TRP A 90 5.60 -2.38 -22.61
N ALA A 91 5.86 -3.60 -22.19
CA ALA A 91 5.11 -4.29 -21.14
C ALA A 91 5.17 -3.64 -19.74
N TYR A 92 5.81 -2.49 -19.61
CA TYR A 92 6.02 -1.80 -18.35
C TYR A 92 5.54 -0.37 -18.43
N TRP A 93 4.79 0.05 -17.45
CA TRP A 93 4.53 1.45 -17.15
C TRP A 93 5.78 2.09 -16.53
N ASN A 94 5.90 3.41 -16.63
CA ASN A 94 7.11 4.13 -16.18
C ASN A 94 7.00 4.57 -14.71
N GLY A 95 6.53 3.69 -13.85
CA GLY A 95 6.36 3.95 -12.42
C GLY A 95 5.00 4.54 -12.04
N GLY A 96 4.65 4.40 -10.78
CA GLY A 96 3.39 4.83 -10.20
C GLY A 96 2.70 3.74 -9.40
N VAL A 97 1.42 3.93 -9.10
CA VAL A 97 0.63 3.03 -8.27
C VAL A 97 -0.70 2.70 -8.94
N ALA A 98 -0.94 1.43 -9.21
CA ALA A 98 -2.14 0.95 -9.90
C ALA A 98 -3.02 0.10 -8.99
N VAL A 99 -4.34 0.24 -9.10
CA VAL A 99 -5.32 -0.58 -8.39
C VAL A 99 -5.45 -1.94 -9.04
N SER A 100 -5.55 -3.00 -8.25
CA SER A 100 -5.65 -4.39 -8.70
C SER A 100 -6.48 -5.25 -7.75
N ASN A 101 -6.92 -6.39 -8.28
CA ASN A 101 -7.49 -7.51 -7.51
C ASN A 101 -7.09 -8.86 -8.13
N TYR A 102 -6.03 -8.87 -8.93
CA TYR A 102 -5.63 -10.06 -9.68
C TYR A 102 -4.75 -10.98 -8.85
N THR A 103 -4.88 -12.27 -9.12
CA THR A 103 -3.98 -13.30 -8.62
C THR A 103 -3.47 -14.19 -9.75
N CYS A 104 -2.27 -14.72 -9.61
CA CYS A 104 -1.75 -15.78 -10.49
C CYS A 104 -0.84 -16.72 -9.69
N ASN A 105 -0.56 -17.90 -10.22
CA ASN A 105 0.46 -18.74 -9.60
C ASN A 105 1.82 -18.04 -9.65
N ILE A 106 2.64 -18.22 -8.63
CA ILE A 106 3.99 -17.60 -8.58
C ILE A 106 4.79 -17.93 -9.84
N ALA A 107 4.72 -19.17 -10.32
CA ALA A 107 5.44 -19.61 -11.52
C ALA A 107 4.99 -18.90 -12.82
N ASP A 108 3.80 -18.31 -12.82
CA ASP A 108 3.25 -17.52 -13.93
C ASP A 108 3.49 -16.01 -13.76
N GLY A 109 4.18 -15.63 -12.67
CA GLY A 109 4.53 -14.24 -12.37
C GLY A 109 5.53 -13.70 -13.41
N GLY A 110 5.17 -12.58 -14.03
CA GLY A 110 5.98 -11.95 -15.08
C GLY A 110 5.36 -10.63 -15.54
N PRO A 111 5.90 -10.05 -16.63
CA PRO A 111 5.41 -8.79 -17.17
C PRO A 111 3.91 -8.79 -17.51
N ASN A 112 3.38 -9.94 -17.95
CA ASN A 112 1.96 -10.07 -18.30
C ASN A 112 1.03 -10.16 -17.08
N THR A 113 1.59 -10.36 -15.89
CA THR A 113 0.84 -10.55 -14.63
C THR A 113 1.38 -9.65 -13.52
N GLN A 114 1.99 -8.53 -13.91
CA GLN A 114 2.70 -7.61 -13.01
C GLN A 114 1.85 -7.02 -11.87
N LEU A 115 0.52 -7.02 -12.03
CA LEU A 115 -0.42 -6.52 -11.02
C LEU A 115 -0.98 -7.62 -10.10
N SER A 116 -0.41 -8.85 -10.13
CA SER A 116 -1.01 -10.01 -9.47
C SER A 116 -0.35 -10.34 -8.14
N LEU A 117 -1.16 -10.66 -7.14
CA LEU A 117 -0.73 -11.41 -5.95
C LEU A 117 -0.64 -12.92 -6.24
N PRO A 118 0.08 -13.70 -5.43
CA PRO A 118 0.07 -15.16 -5.50
C PRO A 118 -1.33 -15.74 -5.35
N THR A 119 -1.66 -16.75 -6.15
CA THR A 119 -2.90 -17.52 -5.98
C THR A 119 -3.01 -18.04 -4.55
N GLY A 120 -4.14 -17.78 -3.91
CA GLY A 120 -4.42 -18.15 -2.52
C GLY A 120 -4.10 -17.05 -1.52
N MET A 121 -3.41 -15.97 -1.93
CA MET A 121 -3.28 -14.75 -1.15
C MET A 121 -4.45 -13.83 -1.49
N ALA A 122 -5.15 -13.35 -0.48
CA ALA A 122 -6.16 -12.29 -0.62
C ALA A 122 -5.51 -10.91 -0.47
N ALA A 123 -6.25 -9.84 -0.80
CA ALA A 123 -5.96 -8.50 -0.30
C ALA A 123 -5.85 -8.52 1.23
N HIS A 124 -5.19 -7.54 1.85
CA HIS A 124 -5.10 -7.50 3.32
C HIS A 124 -6.49 -7.29 3.93
N SER A 125 -7.29 -6.42 3.33
CA SER A 125 -8.72 -6.33 3.60
C SER A 125 -9.52 -6.32 2.30
N GLY A 126 -10.80 -6.69 2.35
CA GLY A 126 -11.67 -6.70 1.17
C GLY A 126 -11.18 -7.57 0.00
N ASN A 127 -11.12 -6.97 -1.19
CA ASN A 127 -10.76 -7.66 -2.45
C ASN A 127 -9.66 -6.94 -3.24
N ASN A 128 -9.52 -5.64 -3.06
CA ASN A 128 -8.65 -4.79 -3.84
C ASN A 128 -7.38 -4.45 -3.05
N PHE A 129 -6.35 -4.13 -3.78
CA PHE A 129 -5.08 -3.61 -3.28
C PHE A 129 -4.47 -2.73 -4.36
N VAL A 130 -3.36 -2.08 -4.09
CA VAL A 130 -2.60 -1.37 -5.10
C VAL A 130 -1.23 -2.00 -5.28
N VAL A 131 -0.69 -1.89 -6.49
CA VAL A 131 0.68 -2.31 -6.81
C VAL A 131 1.48 -1.07 -7.18
N ALA A 132 2.55 -0.83 -6.45
CA ALA A 132 3.53 0.21 -6.76
C ALA A 132 4.65 -0.38 -7.62
N TYR A 133 5.03 0.33 -8.67
CA TYR A 133 6.13 -0.03 -9.57
C TYR A 133 7.04 1.15 -9.82
N GLY A 134 8.33 0.89 -9.80
CA GLY A 134 9.38 1.83 -10.17
C GLY A 134 10.45 1.97 -9.09
N TYR A 135 11.60 2.52 -9.49
CA TYR A 135 12.74 2.70 -8.60
C TYR A 135 13.67 3.81 -9.10
N TYR A 136 14.63 4.17 -8.25
CA TYR A 136 15.76 5.04 -8.57
C TYR A 136 17.04 4.50 -7.94
N ASP A 137 18.08 4.35 -8.72
CA ASP A 137 19.40 3.87 -8.29
C ASP A 137 20.56 4.76 -8.82
N GLY A 138 20.24 6.00 -9.19
CA GLY A 138 21.19 6.98 -9.72
C GLY A 138 21.05 7.24 -11.23
N GLY A 139 20.17 6.49 -11.90
CA GLY A 139 19.82 6.67 -13.31
C GLY A 139 18.52 7.42 -13.51
N TRP A 140 17.59 6.82 -14.27
CA TRP A 140 16.24 7.33 -14.46
C TRP A 140 15.38 7.15 -13.21
N ASP A 141 14.72 8.22 -12.75
CA ASP A 141 13.83 8.17 -11.59
C ASP A 141 12.42 7.79 -12.03
N SER A 142 12.03 6.55 -11.75
CA SER A 142 10.68 6.03 -11.96
C SER A 142 9.95 5.73 -10.65
N CYS A 143 10.47 6.20 -9.51
CA CYS A 143 9.87 5.93 -8.22
C CYS A 143 8.38 6.30 -8.18
N PRO A 144 7.51 5.41 -7.73
CA PRO A 144 6.12 5.75 -7.48
C PRO A 144 6.00 6.74 -6.31
N VAL A 145 5.07 7.67 -6.46
CA VAL A 145 4.74 8.68 -5.45
C VAL A 145 3.26 8.56 -5.07
N ILE A 146 3.01 8.56 -3.78
CA ILE A 146 1.68 8.74 -3.21
C ILE A 146 1.71 10.10 -2.51
N ASP A 147 0.77 10.98 -2.82
CA ASP A 147 0.69 12.33 -2.26
C ASP A 147 -0.72 12.64 -1.73
N PHE A 148 -0.98 13.88 -1.36
CA PHE A 148 -2.30 14.36 -1.02
C PHE A 148 -2.72 15.40 -2.05
N LYS A 149 -3.77 15.09 -2.83
CA LYS A 149 -4.26 15.90 -3.97
C LYS A 149 -4.53 17.37 -3.63
N ASP A 150 -4.87 17.65 -2.38
CA ASP A 150 -5.12 19.01 -1.88
C ASP A 150 -3.86 19.75 -1.38
N GLY A 151 -2.69 19.09 -1.43
CA GLY A 151 -1.41 19.65 -1.00
C GLY A 151 -1.27 19.83 0.51
N VAL A 152 -2.22 19.32 1.31
CA VAL A 152 -2.19 19.43 2.76
C VAL A 152 -1.38 18.28 3.34
N ALA A 153 -0.34 18.60 4.13
CA ALA A 153 0.45 17.57 4.80
C ALA A 153 -0.37 16.79 5.82
N ARG A 154 -0.25 15.46 5.80
CA ARG A 154 -0.91 14.57 6.75
C ARG A 154 0.07 13.57 7.35
N LYS A 155 -0.24 13.11 8.55
CA LYS A 155 0.53 12.06 9.20
C LYS A 155 -0.02 10.69 8.78
N ILE A 156 0.81 9.91 8.07
CA ILE A 156 0.49 8.53 7.74
C ILE A 156 0.89 7.66 8.92
N LYS A 157 -0.06 6.89 9.47
CA LYS A 157 0.20 5.97 10.58
C LYS A 157 1.01 4.76 10.09
N GLY A 158 0.60 4.19 8.95
CA GLY A 158 1.24 3.04 8.35
C GLY A 158 0.41 2.45 7.22
N LEU A 159 0.90 1.35 6.68
CA LEU A 159 0.28 0.62 5.58
C LEU A 159 0.72 -0.85 5.64
N TRP A 160 0.05 -1.69 4.87
CA TRP A 160 0.43 -3.10 4.72
C TRP A 160 1.12 -3.31 3.39
N VAL A 161 2.16 -4.15 3.37
CA VAL A 161 2.91 -4.51 2.17
C VAL A 161 3.08 -6.00 2.03
N THR A 162 3.17 -6.46 0.78
CA THR A 162 3.58 -7.82 0.43
C THR A 162 4.21 -7.87 -0.95
N ASN A 163 4.87 -8.96 -1.28
CA ASN A 163 5.43 -9.20 -2.62
C ASN A 163 4.34 -9.64 -3.61
N ASN A 164 4.45 -9.16 -4.84
CA ASN A 164 3.63 -9.66 -5.94
C ASN A 164 4.21 -10.94 -6.56
N SER A 165 3.42 -11.60 -7.41
CA SER A 165 3.83 -12.87 -8.04
C SER A 165 5.03 -12.72 -8.96
N TYR A 166 5.18 -11.58 -9.65
CA TYR A 166 6.32 -11.36 -10.54
C TYR A 166 7.63 -11.25 -9.76
N PHE A 167 7.66 -10.44 -8.68
CA PHE A 167 8.82 -10.36 -7.80
C PHE A 167 9.21 -11.73 -7.26
N LEU A 168 8.24 -12.47 -6.72
CA LEU A 168 8.48 -13.80 -6.14
C LEU A 168 9.01 -14.80 -7.16
N ASN A 169 8.44 -14.84 -8.37
CA ASN A 169 8.92 -15.75 -9.43
C ASN A 169 10.35 -15.43 -9.82
N SER A 170 10.66 -14.15 -10.04
CA SER A 170 11.99 -13.71 -10.43
C SER A 170 13.03 -14.03 -9.36
N LEU A 171 12.74 -13.78 -8.08
CA LEU A 171 13.67 -14.07 -6.97
C LEU A 171 13.83 -15.58 -6.71
N ASN A 172 12.81 -16.39 -6.98
CA ASN A 172 12.87 -17.84 -6.81
C ASN A 172 13.65 -18.52 -7.94
N ASN A 173 13.46 -18.07 -9.18
CA ASN A 173 13.87 -18.83 -10.37
C ASN A 173 14.84 -18.06 -11.29
N GLY A 174 14.95 -16.74 -11.12
CA GLY A 174 15.49 -15.86 -12.15
C GLY A 174 14.51 -15.70 -13.31
N ASP A 175 14.73 -14.70 -14.17
CA ASP A 175 13.88 -14.41 -15.31
C ASP A 175 14.66 -14.11 -16.60
N GLY A 176 15.97 -14.35 -16.60
CA GLY A 176 16.88 -14.08 -17.71
C GLY A 176 17.45 -12.66 -17.72
N ILE A 177 16.88 -11.72 -16.97
CA ILE A 177 17.38 -10.36 -16.71
C ILE A 177 17.92 -10.29 -15.28
N ASN A 178 17.18 -10.87 -14.35
CA ASN A 178 17.49 -10.94 -12.95
C ASN A 178 17.93 -12.35 -12.55
N SER A 179 18.91 -12.45 -11.66
CA SER A 179 19.32 -13.71 -11.07
C SER A 179 18.38 -14.09 -9.92
N ALA A 180 18.19 -15.40 -9.73
CA ALA A 180 17.53 -15.89 -8.52
C ALA A 180 18.26 -15.42 -7.25
N ALA A 181 17.54 -15.28 -6.16
CA ALA A 181 18.07 -14.87 -4.87
C ALA A 181 19.13 -15.87 -4.36
N THR A 182 20.16 -15.34 -3.76
CA THR A 182 21.25 -16.09 -3.11
C THR A 182 21.16 -15.94 -1.58
N ASP A 183 22.04 -16.58 -0.84
CA ASP A 183 22.12 -16.39 0.62
C ASP A 183 22.59 -14.96 1.01
N ALA A 184 23.18 -14.21 0.06
CA ALA A 184 23.63 -12.83 0.26
C ALA A 184 22.59 -11.78 -0.14
N THR A 185 21.49 -12.18 -0.76
CA THR A 185 20.48 -11.28 -1.27
C THR A 185 19.74 -10.56 -0.15
N PHE A 186 19.60 -9.25 -0.27
CA PHE A 186 18.56 -8.51 0.44
C PHE A 186 17.88 -7.51 -0.49
N ILE A 187 16.58 -7.30 -0.27
CA ILE A 187 15.82 -6.24 -0.91
C ILE A 187 14.88 -5.65 0.14
N ASP A 188 15.01 -4.37 0.38
CA ASP A 188 14.13 -3.57 1.22
C ASP A 188 13.31 -2.62 0.35
N VAL A 189 11.99 -2.59 0.50
CA VAL A 189 11.21 -1.45 0.04
C VAL A 189 11.39 -0.31 1.03
N THR A 190 11.52 0.91 0.53
CA THR A 190 11.71 2.12 1.33
C THR A 190 10.58 3.11 1.08
N PHE A 191 10.12 3.75 2.14
CA PHE A 191 9.11 4.79 2.14
C PHE A 191 9.74 6.06 2.67
N GLU A 192 9.95 7.05 1.81
CA GLU A 192 10.55 8.33 2.17
C GLU A 192 9.50 9.43 2.11
N GLY A 193 9.29 10.12 3.25
CA GLY A 193 8.34 11.21 3.37
C GLY A 193 8.97 12.54 2.96
N PHE A 194 8.20 13.39 2.29
CA PHE A 194 8.63 14.74 1.89
C PHE A 194 7.61 15.78 2.33
N ASP A 195 8.10 16.95 2.74
CA ASP A 195 7.25 18.11 3.01
C ASP A 195 6.91 18.89 1.72
N ALA A 196 6.13 19.97 1.86
CA ALA A 196 5.73 20.82 0.74
C ALA A 196 6.87 21.52 0.01
N ALA A 197 8.05 21.63 0.65
CA ALA A 197 9.26 22.20 0.04
C ALA A 197 10.10 21.11 -0.65
N GLY A 198 9.67 19.86 -0.63
CA GLY A 198 10.41 18.70 -1.17
C GLY A 198 11.58 18.28 -0.28
N LEU A 199 11.58 18.65 1.00
CA LEU A 199 12.61 18.22 1.94
C LEU A 199 12.22 16.90 2.58
N SER A 200 13.16 15.94 2.63
CA SER A 200 12.96 14.64 3.25
C SER A 200 12.70 14.77 4.75
N GLN A 201 11.65 14.13 5.23
CA GLN A 201 11.27 14.03 6.63
C GLN A 201 11.76 12.74 7.27
N GLY A 202 12.42 11.88 6.49
CA GLY A 202 12.95 10.59 6.91
C GLY A 202 12.50 9.45 6.01
N LYS A 203 13.03 8.27 6.33
CA LYS A 203 12.81 7.06 5.53
C LYS A 203 12.54 5.87 6.47
N VAL A 204 11.55 5.08 6.11
CA VAL A 204 11.22 3.79 6.75
C VAL A 204 11.46 2.67 5.74
N LYS A 205 11.90 1.49 6.21
CA LYS A 205 12.21 0.33 5.37
C LYS A 205 11.42 -0.89 5.80
N CYS A 206 11.10 -1.72 4.82
CA CYS A 206 10.54 -3.04 5.06
C CYS A 206 11.29 -4.08 4.23
N ARG A 207 11.80 -5.13 4.88
CA ARG A 207 12.47 -6.26 4.23
C ARG A 207 11.46 -7.07 3.43
N LEU A 208 11.67 -7.16 2.10
CA LEU A 208 10.92 -7.97 1.15
C LEU A 208 11.61 -9.31 0.83
N GLN A 209 12.96 -9.30 0.80
CA GLN A 209 13.80 -10.47 0.56
C GLN A 209 14.95 -10.51 1.55
N ASP A 210 15.19 -11.66 2.18
CA ASP A 210 16.30 -11.90 3.10
C ASP A 210 16.96 -13.26 2.80
N GLY A 211 18.15 -13.24 2.23
CA GLY A 211 18.73 -14.43 1.63
C GLY A 211 17.78 -15.00 0.57
N LYS A 212 17.46 -16.30 0.68
CA LYS A 212 16.47 -16.99 -0.16
C LYS A 212 15.05 -16.96 0.40
N THR A 213 14.81 -16.20 1.45
CA THR A 213 13.49 -16.10 2.08
C THR A 213 12.79 -14.82 1.64
N SER A 214 11.67 -14.96 0.96
CA SER A 214 10.80 -13.85 0.55
C SER A 214 9.71 -13.59 1.59
N LEU A 215 9.29 -12.34 1.72
CA LEU A 215 8.04 -12.00 2.39
C LEU A 215 6.86 -12.57 1.57
N THR A 216 6.06 -13.45 2.18
CA THR A 216 4.94 -14.14 1.52
C THR A 216 3.60 -13.88 2.19
N ASP A 217 3.56 -13.00 3.19
CA ASP A 217 2.36 -12.55 3.87
C ASP A 217 2.32 -11.02 3.91
N TRP A 218 1.17 -10.45 4.24
CA TRP A 218 1.05 -9.03 4.49
C TRP A 218 1.80 -8.62 5.76
N LYS A 219 2.58 -7.56 5.67
CA LYS A 219 3.37 -7.01 6.77
C LYS A 219 3.05 -5.55 6.97
N TYR A 220 2.71 -5.19 8.21
CA TYR A 220 2.50 -3.80 8.60
C TYR A 220 3.81 -3.02 8.64
N VAL A 221 3.79 -1.83 8.08
CA VAL A 221 4.90 -0.86 8.11
C VAL A 221 4.42 0.40 8.82
N ASP A 222 4.94 0.65 10.00
CA ASP A 222 4.66 1.87 10.76
C ASP A 222 5.42 3.05 10.15
N LEU A 223 4.68 4.05 9.67
CA LEU A 223 5.21 5.27 9.05
C LEU A 223 5.10 6.50 9.97
N SER A 224 4.61 6.34 11.19
CA SER A 224 4.33 7.45 12.10
C SER A 224 5.56 8.31 12.43
N SER A 225 6.76 7.73 12.33
CA SER A 225 8.04 8.43 12.55
C SER A 225 8.37 9.48 11.49
N LEU A 226 7.73 9.43 10.31
CA LEU A 226 7.91 10.43 9.25
C LEU A 226 7.25 11.77 9.59
N GLY A 227 6.35 11.81 10.60
CA GLY A 227 5.59 13.02 10.90
C GLY A 227 4.54 13.33 9.84
N ALA A 228 4.20 14.61 9.69
CA ALA A 228 3.30 15.06 8.63
C ALA A 228 4.06 15.27 7.33
N VAL A 229 3.63 14.63 6.25
CA VAL A 229 4.25 14.68 4.92
C VAL A 229 3.23 15.11 3.86
N ASN A 230 3.71 15.73 2.79
CA ASN A 230 2.93 16.05 1.62
C ASN A 230 2.96 14.93 0.58
N SER A 231 4.04 14.14 0.58
CA SER A 231 4.16 12.97 -0.29
C SER A 231 5.03 11.88 0.33
N LEU A 232 4.83 10.67 -0.17
CA LEU A 232 5.56 9.46 0.15
C LEU A 232 6.13 8.91 -1.15
N LYS A 233 7.46 8.86 -1.26
CA LYS A 233 8.18 8.26 -2.38
C LYS A 233 8.56 6.83 -2.02
N ILE A 234 8.29 5.90 -2.91
CA ILE A 234 8.61 4.49 -2.74
C ILE A 234 9.84 4.15 -3.58
N ASN A 235 10.81 3.48 -2.99
CA ASN A 235 12.03 3.06 -3.66
C ASN A 235 12.56 1.76 -3.06
N TYR A 236 13.73 1.29 -3.49
CA TYR A 236 14.33 0.05 -3.02
C TYR A 236 15.78 0.26 -2.60
N GLU A 237 16.21 -0.50 -1.60
CA GLU A 237 17.61 -0.75 -1.27
C GLU A 237 17.88 -2.25 -1.43
N PHE A 238 18.99 -2.61 -2.03
CA PHE A 238 19.23 -3.99 -2.46
C PHE A 238 20.71 -4.34 -2.45
N SER A 239 20.99 -5.64 -2.39
CA SER A 239 22.34 -6.19 -2.47
C SER A 239 22.89 -6.19 -3.89
N ASP A 240 24.22 -6.22 -4.03
CA ASP A 240 24.90 -6.13 -5.31
C ASP A 240 24.57 -7.29 -6.26
N ASP A 241 24.19 -8.46 -5.76
CA ASP A 241 23.75 -9.60 -6.57
C ASP A 241 22.40 -9.39 -7.26
N GLN A 242 21.67 -8.33 -6.88
CA GLN A 242 20.44 -7.90 -7.52
C GLN A 242 20.64 -6.64 -8.36
N LYS A 243 21.83 -6.52 -8.95
CA LYS A 243 22.22 -5.42 -9.81
C LYS A 243 22.82 -5.93 -11.12
N ASN A 244 22.50 -5.26 -12.20
CA ASN A 244 23.11 -5.47 -13.51
C ASN A 244 23.68 -4.15 -14.07
N ASN A 245 24.08 -4.14 -15.34
CA ASN A 245 24.63 -2.95 -16.00
C ASN A 245 23.65 -1.78 -16.13
N TYR A 246 22.37 -2.02 -15.89
CA TYR A 246 21.27 -1.03 -15.96
C TYR A 246 20.76 -0.61 -14.59
N GLY A 247 21.35 -1.09 -13.50
CA GLY A 247 20.97 -0.78 -12.15
C GLY A 247 20.24 -1.93 -11.44
N PHE A 248 19.23 -1.63 -10.62
CA PHE A 248 18.42 -2.62 -9.93
C PHE A 248 17.75 -3.55 -10.93
N SER A 249 17.98 -4.83 -10.80
CA SER A 249 17.55 -5.82 -11.80
C SER A 249 16.31 -6.60 -11.39
N ALA A 250 16.03 -6.74 -10.08
CA ALA A 250 14.81 -7.40 -9.64
C ALA A 250 13.56 -6.59 -10.05
N PRO A 251 12.43 -7.25 -10.31
CA PRO A 251 11.18 -6.55 -10.60
C PRO A 251 10.78 -5.62 -9.45
N ALA A 252 10.80 -4.30 -9.68
CA ALA A 252 10.58 -3.27 -8.66
C ALA A 252 9.10 -3.08 -8.34
N TYR A 253 8.42 -4.16 -7.93
CA TYR A 253 7.00 -4.19 -7.60
C TYR A 253 6.77 -4.51 -6.12
N VAL A 254 5.85 -3.80 -5.51
CA VAL A 254 5.34 -4.11 -4.17
C VAL A 254 3.84 -3.88 -4.13
N ALA A 255 3.10 -4.82 -3.55
CA ALA A 255 1.69 -4.63 -3.26
C ALA A 255 1.51 -3.90 -1.93
N ILE A 256 0.53 -2.99 -1.90
CA ILE A 256 0.21 -2.14 -0.75
C ILE A 256 -1.29 -2.21 -0.52
N ASP A 257 -1.70 -2.23 0.75
CA ASP A 257 -3.09 -2.18 1.16
C ASP A 257 -3.26 -1.44 2.49
N ASP A 258 -4.51 -1.07 2.82
CA ASP A 258 -4.91 -0.48 4.09
C ASP A 258 -4.01 0.67 4.56
N VAL A 259 -3.94 1.74 3.77
CA VAL A 259 -3.17 2.94 4.13
C VAL A 259 -3.90 3.71 5.22
N GLN A 260 -3.30 3.80 6.41
CA GLN A 260 -3.88 4.42 7.60
C GLN A 260 -3.36 5.86 7.77
N ILE A 261 -4.27 6.82 7.83
CA ILE A 261 -3.97 8.26 7.90
C ILE A 261 -4.64 8.85 9.13
N TYR A 262 -3.86 9.50 10.02
CA TYR A 262 -4.40 10.16 11.20
C TYR A 262 -5.38 11.28 10.81
N LYS A 263 -6.48 11.39 11.59
CA LYS A 263 -7.49 12.44 11.49
C LYS A 263 -6.99 13.77 11.97
#